data_5ea74f30e3142e8ed3d67a87b2851738
#
_entry.id   5ea74f30e3142e8ed3d67a87b2851738
#
_cell.length_a   1.000
_cell.length_b   1.000
_cell.length_c   1.000
_cell.angle_alpha   90.00
_cell.angle_beta   90.00
_cell.angle_gamma   90.00
#
_symmetry.space_group_name_H-M   'P 1'
#
loop_
_entity.id
_entity.type
_entity.pdbx_description
1 polymer ?
#
loop_
_entity_poly.entity_id
_entity_poly.type
_entity_poly.pdbx_seq_one_letter_code
_entity_poly.pdbx_strand_id
1 'polypeptide(L)'
;MTFLIQQTLIYAVPLMIVALAGVFAERSGIINLALEGTMVFGAFIGVWFVRILQTSDAILSLKQSGNWVALQGVELLTMLVAAAFGALFSLLLSFASINLRADQTIGGTALNLMAPALVLFFIRIIANQNTLQMITGDAASWFMIKKSTLGIDKNTDLGFFGETFVNKVYLATYVCILLFLILSILLYKTRFGLRLRACGENPQAADSLGINVYKMRYAGTTISGALAGMGGFVYALTTANCASNGDVAGFGFLALAVMIFGNWKPVNIAVSSLLFGLFKCIAASYASIDINGDGVYMLAEIGISAHLYRMLPYIVTLLVLAFTSKSSRAPKAEGIPYDKGQR
;
A
#
# COMPACT_ATOMS: atom_id res chain seq x y z
N MET A 1 12.00 18.70 12.32
CA MET A 1 10.63 18.20 12.57
C MET A 1 9.80 18.01 11.28
N THR A 2 9.70 19.00 10.39
CA THR A 2 8.95 18.92 9.11
C THR A 2 9.33 17.70 8.27
N PHE A 3 10.64 17.46 8.08
CA PHE A 3 11.17 16.32 7.34
C PHE A 3 10.70 14.98 7.94
N LEU A 4 10.75 14.83 9.26
CA LEU A 4 10.34 13.58 9.93
C LEU A 4 8.86 13.27 9.69
N ILE A 5 7.98 14.28 9.78
CA ILE A 5 6.54 14.10 9.56
C ILE A 5 6.26 13.75 8.09
N GLN A 6 6.88 14.46 7.14
CA GLN A 6 6.73 14.16 5.71
C GLN A 6 7.17 12.74 5.38
N GLN A 7 8.36 12.33 5.82
CA GLN A 7 8.87 10.99 5.59
C GLN A 7 8.01 9.93 6.29
N THR A 8 7.54 10.21 7.52
CA THR A 8 6.61 9.30 8.20
C THR A 8 5.34 9.07 7.39
N LEU A 9 4.74 10.11 6.79
CA LEU A 9 3.56 9.98 5.94
C LEU A 9 3.85 9.18 4.66
N ILE A 10 5.01 9.41 4.05
CA ILE A 10 5.47 8.66 2.86
C ILE A 10 5.53 7.16 3.13
N TYR A 11 6.02 6.74 4.30
CA TYR A 11 6.06 5.33 4.68
C TYR A 11 4.72 4.81 5.21
N ALA A 12 3.96 5.63 5.94
CA ALA A 12 2.72 5.21 6.59
C ALA A 12 1.55 5.02 5.62
N VAL A 13 1.43 5.87 4.58
CA VAL A 13 0.26 5.86 3.70
C VAL A 13 0.16 4.60 2.84
N PRO A 14 1.23 4.07 2.20
CA PRO A 14 1.18 2.77 1.55
C PRO A 14 0.80 1.64 2.52
N LEU A 15 1.34 1.64 3.75
CA LEU A 15 0.99 0.65 4.78
C LEU A 15 -0.49 0.74 5.16
N MET A 16 -1.01 1.94 5.32
CA MET A 16 -2.39 2.19 5.72
C MET A 16 -3.39 1.67 4.69
N ILE A 17 -3.17 1.95 3.40
CA ILE A 17 -4.08 1.52 2.34
C ILE A 17 -4.02 0.01 2.11
N VAL A 18 -2.84 -0.61 2.21
CA VAL A 18 -2.66 -2.05 2.05
C VAL A 18 -3.15 -2.82 3.29
N ALA A 19 -3.01 -2.27 4.50
CA ALA A 19 -3.64 -2.85 5.69
C ALA A 19 -5.17 -2.85 5.57
N LEU A 20 -5.77 -1.78 5.05
CA LEU A 20 -7.21 -1.75 4.76
C LEU A 20 -7.58 -2.77 3.67
N ALA A 21 -6.71 -2.99 2.66
CA ALA A 21 -6.89 -4.04 1.66
C ALA A 21 -7.04 -5.41 2.33
N GLY A 22 -6.15 -5.75 3.26
CA GLY A 22 -6.26 -6.98 4.06
C GLY A 22 -7.60 -7.09 4.80
N VAL A 23 -8.06 -5.99 5.42
CA VAL A 23 -9.35 -5.98 6.12
C VAL A 23 -10.53 -6.34 5.19
N PHE A 24 -10.56 -5.85 3.95
CA PHE A 24 -11.62 -6.19 3.00
C PHE A 24 -11.66 -7.67 2.67
N ALA A 25 -10.50 -8.30 2.45
CA ALA A 25 -10.43 -9.74 2.18
C ALA A 25 -10.85 -10.55 3.42
N GLU A 26 -10.22 -10.30 4.56
CA GLU A 26 -10.45 -11.10 5.78
C GLU A 26 -11.85 -10.92 6.35
N ARG A 27 -12.40 -9.70 6.32
CA ARG A 27 -13.81 -9.46 6.67
C ARG A 27 -14.81 -10.10 5.70
N SER A 28 -14.38 -10.56 4.53
CA SER A 28 -15.19 -11.40 3.65
C SER A 28 -15.08 -12.91 3.95
N GLY A 29 -14.12 -13.30 4.80
CA GLY A 29 -13.81 -14.67 5.16
C GLY A 29 -12.67 -15.31 4.35
N ILE A 30 -11.89 -14.52 3.60
CA ILE A 30 -10.74 -14.99 2.83
C ILE A 30 -9.46 -14.41 3.42
N ILE A 31 -8.54 -15.27 3.87
CA ILE A 31 -7.19 -14.87 4.27
C ILE A 31 -6.43 -14.41 3.02
N ASN A 32 -5.93 -13.18 3.05
CA ASN A 32 -5.13 -12.65 1.94
C ASN A 32 -3.68 -12.42 2.35
N LEU A 33 -2.89 -13.48 2.34
CA LEU A 33 -1.44 -13.37 2.51
C LEU A 33 -0.73 -12.86 1.25
N ALA A 34 -1.40 -12.81 0.09
CA ALA A 34 -0.82 -12.38 -1.18
C ALA A 34 -0.65 -10.85 -1.32
N LEU A 35 -0.81 -10.08 -0.24
CA LEU A 35 -0.70 -8.62 -0.29
C LEU A 35 0.68 -8.16 -0.77
N GLU A 36 1.76 -8.81 -0.32
CA GLU A 36 3.13 -8.51 -0.76
C GLU A 36 3.28 -8.69 -2.28
N GLY A 37 2.90 -9.86 -2.79
CA GLY A 37 2.97 -10.16 -4.23
C GLY A 37 2.08 -9.24 -5.07
N THR A 38 0.90 -8.90 -4.58
CA THR A 38 0.00 -7.96 -5.27
C THR A 38 0.58 -6.54 -5.29
N MET A 39 1.23 -6.09 -4.21
CA MET A 39 1.97 -4.82 -4.19
C MET A 39 3.12 -4.83 -5.19
N VAL A 40 3.93 -5.90 -5.22
CA VAL A 40 5.05 -6.06 -6.18
C VAL A 40 4.55 -5.96 -7.62
N PHE A 41 3.46 -6.65 -7.92
CA PHE A 41 2.86 -6.63 -9.25
C PHE A 41 2.29 -5.24 -9.60
N GLY A 42 1.58 -4.61 -8.68
CA GLY A 42 1.04 -3.25 -8.86
C GLY A 42 2.14 -2.18 -9.00
N ALA A 43 3.21 -2.29 -8.24
CA ALA A 43 4.39 -1.43 -8.36
C ALA A 43 5.03 -1.52 -9.77
N PHE A 44 5.21 -2.74 -10.26
CA PHE A 44 5.73 -2.99 -11.60
C PHE A 44 4.83 -2.40 -12.69
N ILE A 45 3.55 -2.72 -12.67
CA ILE A 45 2.59 -2.23 -13.67
C ILE A 45 2.53 -0.70 -13.67
N GLY A 46 2.49 -0.08 -12.49
CA GLY A 46 2.47 1.38 -12.39
C GLY A 46 3.73 2.03 -12.95
N VAL A 47 4.90 1.55 -12.58
CA VAL A 47 6.18 2.07 -13.11
C VAL A 47 6.28 1.84 -14.63
N TRP A 48 5.89 0.67 -15.12
CA TRP A 48 5.90 0.35 -16.54
C TRP A 48 4.94 1.23 -17.33
N PHE A 49 3.73 1.44 -16.83
CA PHE A 49 2.72 2.29 -17.46
C PHE A 49 3.20 3.74 -17.56
N VAL A 50 3.75 4.32 -16.48
CA VAL A 50 4.34 5.66 -16.52
C VAL A 50 5.48 5.74 -17.51
N ARG A 51 6.36 4.72 -17.54
CA ARG A 51 7.48 4.66 -18.50
C ARG A 51 6.98 4.72 -19.95
N ILE A 52 5.91 3.98 -20.29
CA ILE A 52 5.29 4.03 -21.63
C ILE A 52 4.75 5.45 -21.91
N LEU A 53 4.04 6.04 -20.95
CA LEU A 53 3.49 7.38 -21.13
C LEU A 53 4.58 8.45 -21.29
N GLN A 54 5.71 8.32 -20.60
CA GLN A 54 6.84 9.25 -20.71
C GLN A 54 7.51 9.23 -22.09
N THR A 55 7.33 8.18 -22.89
CA THR A 55 7.81 8.13 -24.29
C THR A 55 6.85 8.79 -25.29
N SER A 56 5.62 9.10 -24.87
CA SER A 56 4.62 9.72 -25.72
C SER A 56 4.88 11.23 -25.89
N ASP A 57 4.88 11.72 -27.13
CA ASP A 57 5.06 13.15 -27.45
C ASP A 57 4.03 14.03 -26.76
N ALA A 58 2.79 13.53 -26.60
CA ALA A 58 1.71 14.26 -25.94
C ALA A 58 2.05 14.51 -24.46
N ILE A 59 2.60 13.52 -23.76
CA ILE A 59 2.95 13.66 -22.32
C ILE A 59 4.25 14.47 -22.16
N LEU A 60 5.21 14.31 -23.08
CA LEU A 60 6.43 15.13 -23.09
C LEU A 60 6.11 16.61 -23.30
N SER A 61 5.18 16.96 -24.19
CA SER A 61 4.72 18.33 -24.39
C SER A 61 4.05 18.92 -23.15
N LEU A 62 3.29 18.13 -22.39
CA LEU A 62 2.72 18.55 -21.10
C LEU A 62 3.81 18.85 -20.05
N LYS A 63 4.87 18.06 -20.02
CA LYS A 63 6.02 18.32 -19.13
C LYS A 63 6.76 19.59 -19.54
N GLN A 64 7.01 19.81 -20.84
CA GLN A 64 7.70 20.98 -21.37
C GLN A 64 6.90 22.26 -21.17
N SER A 65 5.57 22.21 -21.34
CA SER A 65 4.67 23.34 -21.09
C SER A 65 4.51 23.69 -19.60
N GLY A 66 5.07 22.88 -18.68
CA GLY A 66 4.94 23.10 -17.25
C GLY A 66 3.53 22.85 -16.71
N ASN A 67 2.67 22.15 -17.45
CA ASN A 67 1.31 21.83 -17.02
C ASN A 67 1.31 20.72 -15.95
N TRP A 68 1.66 21.11 -14.72
CA TRP A 68 1.74 20.18 -13.59
C TRP A 68 0.40 19.54 -13.24
N VAL A 69 -0.74 20.22 -13.47
CA VAL A 69 -2.08 19.67 -13.21
C VAL A 69 -2.36 18.45 -14.08
N ALA A 70 -1.99 18.51 -15.37
CA ALA A 70 -2.14 17.38 -16.27
C ALA A 70 -1.23 16.20 -15.86
N LEU A 71 -0.03 16.47 -15.36
CA LEU A 71 0.87 15.42 -14.82
C LEU A 71 0.29 14.74 -13.58
N GLN A 72 -0.41 15.47 -12.70
CA GLN A 72 -1.16 14.84 -11.59
C GLN A 72 -2.29 13.95 -12.11
N GLY A 73 -2.92 14.30 -13.23
CA GLY A 73 -3.90 13.43 -13.91
C GLY A 73 -3.27 12.10 -14.37
N VAL A 74 -2.04 12.15 -14.88
CA VAL A 74 -1.28 10.92 -15.23
C VAL A 74 -0.98 10.07 -13.99
N GLU A 75 -0.64 10.67 -12.85
CA GLU A 75 -0.44 9.98 -11.59
C GLU A 75 -1.71 9.24 -11.15
N LEU A 76 -2.86 9.92 -11.16
CA LEU A 76 -4.16 9.33 -10.82
C LEU A 76 -4.56 8.19 -11.76
N LEU A 77 -4.36 8.38 -13.07
CA LEU A 77 -4.62 7.33 -14.06
C LEU A 77 -3.75 6.10 -13.79
N THR A 78 -2.48 6.30 -13.46
CA THR A 78 -1.56 5.22 -13.13
C THR A 78 -1.99 4.48 -11.86
N MET A 79 -2.46 5.20 -10.84
CA MET A 79 -3.03 4.59 -9.64
C MET A 79 -4.23 3.68 -9.97
N LEU A 80 -5.11 4.13 -10.87
CA LEU A 80 -6.26 3.33 -11.33
C LEU A 80 -5.82 2.09 -12.13
N VAL A 81 -4.82 2.21 -12.99
CA VAL A 81 -4.26 1.08 -13.74
C VAL A 81 -3.62 0.08 -12.80
N ALA A 82 -2.79 0.52 -11.85
CA ALA A 82 -2.19 -0.35 -10.84
C ALA A 82 -3.26 -1.05 -9.97
N ALA A 83 -4.35 -0.35 -9.62
CA ALA A 83 -5.48 -0.91 -8.91
C ALA A 83 -6.20 -1.99 -9.74
N ALA A 84 -6.47 -1.73 -11.02
CA ALA A 84 -7.14 -2.67 -11.91
C ALA A 84 -6.33 -3.96 -12.09
N PHE A 85 -5.02 -3.84 -12.32
CA PHE A 85 -4.15 -5.00 -12.45
C PHE A 85 -3.91 -5.74 -11.12
N GLY A 86 -3.86 -5.02 -9.99
CA GLY A 86 -3.84 -5.63 -8.66
C GLY A 86 -5.13 -6.43 -8.38
N ALA A 87 -6.29 -5.88 -8.77
CA ALA A 87 -7.58 -6.58 -8.72
C ALA A 87 -7.56 -7.86 -9.56
N LEU A 88 -7.08 -7.78 -10.82
CA LEU A 88 -6.95 -8.94 -11.70
C LEU A 88 -6.02 -10.01 -11.12
N PHE A 89 -4.87 -9.61 -10.57
CA PHE A 89 -3.93 -10.53 -9.94
C PHE A 89 -4.55 -11.24 -8.73
N SER A 90 -5.34 -10.53 -7.92
CA SER A 90 -6.01 -11.11 -6.76
C SER A 90 -7.14 -12.09 -7.12
N LEU A 91 -7.66 -12.06 -8.36
CA LEU A 91 -8.63 -13.05 -8.82
C LEU A 91 -8.06 -14.47 -8.84
N LEU A 92 -6.74 -14.62 -8.97
CA LEU A 92 -6.08 -15.94 -8.87
C LEU A 92 -6.30 -16.53 -7.47
N LEU A 93 -6.09 -15.74 -6.42
CA LEU A 93 -6.36 -16.15 -5.04
C LEU A 93 -7.86 -16.43 -4.84
N SER A 94 -8.71 -15.54 -5.36
CA SER A 94 -10.17 -15.68 -5.24
C SER A 94 -10.66 -16.96 -5.87
N PHE A 95 -10.21 -17.26 -7.09
CA PHE A 95 -10.60 -18.48 -7.82
C PHE A 95 -10.12 -19.74 -7.08
N ALA A 96 -8.86 -19.77 -6.64
CA ALA A 96 -8.30 -20.89 -5.90
C ALA A 96 -9.05 -21.12 -4.58
N SER A 97 -9.30 -20.07 -3.82
CA SER A 97 -9.89 -20.17 -2.47
C SER A 97 -11.41 -20.43 -2.51
N ILE A 98 -12.12 -19.83 -3.47
CA ILE A 98 -13.59 -19.87 -3.50
C ILE A 98 -14.09 -21.02 -4.36
N ASN A 99 -13.55 -21.21 -5.59
CA ASN A 99 -14.04 -22.23 -6.52
C ASN A 99 -13.36 -23.58 -6.28
N LEU A 100 -12.02 -23.59 -6.12
CA LEU A 100 -11.26 -24.82 -5.92
C LEU A 100 -11.22 -25.24 -4.44
N ARG A 101 -11.67 -24.37 -3.51
CA ARG A 101 -11.63 -24.61 -2.07
C ARG A 101 -10.21 -24.93 -1.57
N ALA A 102 -9.19 -24.44 -2.28
CA ALA A 102 -7.81 -24.61 -1.91
C ALA A 102 -7.49 -23.89 -0.61
N ASP A 103 -6.45 -24.36 0.10
CA ASP A 103 -5.92 -23.67 1.27
C ASP A 103 -5.49 -22.26 0.90
N GLN A 104 -6.05 -21.28 1.62
CA GLN A 104 -5.88 -19.86 1.34
C GLN A 104 -4.47 -19.38 1.68
N THR A 105 -3.86 -19.98 2.71
CA THR A 105 -2.50 -19.67 3.15
C THR A 105 -1.48 -20.14 2.12
N ILE A 106 -1.64 -21.37 1.62
CA ILE A 106 -0.79 -21.92 0.56
C ILE A 106 -0.97 -21.10 -0.73
N GLY A 107 -2.20 -20.80 -1.13
CA GLY A 107 -2.49 -19.98 -2.30
C GLY A 107 -1.88 -18.59 -2.22
N GLY A 108 -2.02 -17.91 -1.07
CA GLY A 108 -1.44 -16.59 -0.84
C GLY A 108 0.09 -16.59 -0.87
N THR A 109 0.70 -17.60 -0.22
CA THR A 109 2.16 -17.76 -0.21
C THR A 109 2.71 -18.06 -1.61
N ALA A 110 2.03 -18.91 -2.39
CA ALA A 110 2.42 -19.19 -3.77
C ALA A 110 2.41 -17.94 -4.65
N LEU A 111 1.40 -17.07 -4.50
CA LEU A 111 1.33 -15.80 -5.21
C LEU A 111 2.44 -14.83 -4.80
N ASN A 112 2.82 -14.81 -3.51
CA ASN A 112 3.94 -14.00 -3.04
C ASN A 112 5.28 -14.45 -3.61
N LEU A 113 5.47 -15.75 -3.86
CA LEU A 113 6.67 -16.27 -4.51
C LEU A 113 6.64 -16.05 -6.03
N MET A 114 5.46 -16.19 -6.63
CA MET A 114 5.28 -16.04 -8.06
C MET A 114 5.45 -14.58 -8.53
N ALA A 115 4.93 -13.61 -7.80
CA ALA A 115 4.89 -12.22 -8.23
C ALA A 115 6.29 -11.61 -8.45
N PRO A 116 7.27 -11.73 -7.54
CA PRO A 116 8.64 -11.24 -7.77
C PRO A 116 9.29 -11.89 -8.99
N ALA A 117 9.17 -13.22 -9.14
CA ALA A 117 9.74 -13.95 -10.26
C ALA A 117 9.16 -13.51 -11.60
N LEU A 118 7.82 -13.36 -11.66
CA LEU A 118 7.10 -12.90 -12.85
C LEU A 118 7.47 -11.46 -13.20
N VAL A 119 7.56 -10.58 -12.22
CA VAL A 119 7.94 -9.17 -12.40
C VAL A 119 9.39 -9.07 -12.90
N LEU A 120 10.34 -9.75 -12.30
CA LEU A 120 11.73 -9.75 -12.74
C LEU A 120 11.87 -10.31 -14.16
N PHE A 121 11.11 -11.34 -14.51
CA PHE A 121 11.08 -11.87 -15.88
C PHE A 121 10.65 -10.80 -16.88
N PHE A 122 9.55 -10.09 -16.62
CA PHE A 122 9.10 -9.01 -17.50
C PHE A 122 10.06 -7.82 -17.54
N ILE A 123 10.63 -7.42 -16.40
CA ILE A 123 11.63 -6.34 -16.35
C ILE A 123 12.82 -6.67 -17.24
N ARG A 124 13.30 -7.92 -17.22
CA ARG A 124 14.42 -8.35 -18.07
C ARG A 124 14.07 -8.29 -19.56
N ILE A 125 12.85 -8.70 -19.94
CA ILE A 125 12.40 -8.61 -21.34
C ILE A 125 12.28 -7.16 -21.79
N ILE A 126 11.69 -6.27 -20.95
CA ILE A 126 11.38 -4.89 -21.32
C ILE A 126 12.60 -3.99 -21.29
N ALA A 127 13.45 -4.14 -20.27
CA ALA A 127 14.53 -3.20 -19.99
C ALA A 127 15.93 -3.80 -20.10
N ASN A 128 16.05 -5.12 -20.25
CA ASN A 128 17.32 -5.87 -20.21
C ASN A 128 18.16 -5.57 -18.94
N GLN A 129 17.48 -5.26 -17.84
CA GLN A 129 18.05 -4.90 -16.54
C GLN A 129 17.33 -5.65 -15.42
N ASN A 130 17.80 -5.53 -14.17
CA ASN A 130 17.13 -6.10 -13.01
C ASN A 130 16.16 -5.12 -12.34
N THR A 131 16.16 -3.86 -12.77
CA THR A 131 15.32 -2.78 -12.21
C THR A 131 14.70 -2.02 -13.36
N LEU A 132 13.39 -1.82 -13.29
CA LEU A 132 12.65 -0.94 -14.19
C LEU A 132 12.53 0.43 -13.52
N GLN A 133 13.11 1.44 -14.16
CA GLN A 133 12.97 2.83 -13.73
C GLN A 133 12.12 3.60 -14.72
N MET A 134 11.47 4.66 -14.27
CA MET A 134 10.93 5.68 -15.15
C MET A 134 12.07 6.30 -15.96
N ILE A 135 11.83 6.67 -17.22
CA ILE A 135 12.88 7.03 -18.20
C ILE A 135 13.68 8.25 -17.79
N THR A 136 13.09 9.20 -17.11
CA THR A 136 13.78 10.43 -16.70
C THR A 136 14.40 10.25 -15.33
N GLY A 137 15.69 10.50 -15.22
CA GLY A 137 16.48 10.31 -13.99
C GLY A 137 15.99 11.12 -12.77
N ASP A 138 15.15 12.15 -12.96
CA ASP A 138 14.43 12.88 -11.92
C ASP A 138 12.91 12.61 -12.04
N ALA A 139 12.54 11.33 -12.03
CA ALA A 139 11.15 10.90 -12.14
C ALA A 139 10.27 11.47 -11.00
N ALA A 140 10.84 11.67 -9.82
CA ALA A 140 10.18 12.35 -8.71
C ALA A 140 9.74 13.78 -9.08
N SER A 141 10.44 14.47 -9.98
CA SER A 141 10.06 15.82 -10.41
C SER A 141 8.81 15.88 -11.29
N TRP A 142 8.34 14.74 -11.81
CA TRP A 142 7.13 14.69 -12.63
C TRP A 142 5.86 14.80 -11.78
N PHE A 143 5.86 14.19 -10.60
CA PHE A 143 4.67 14.04 -9.78
C PHE A 143 4.76 14.78 -8.45
N MET A 144 5.99 15.02 -7.97
CA MET A 144 6.18 15.72 -6.70
C MET A 144 5.77 17.19 -6.81
N ILE A 145 4.79 17.59 -6.00
CA ILE A 145 4.34 18.97 -5.86
C ILE A 145 5.41 19.72 -5.04
N LYS A 146 5.98 20.76 -5.62
CA LYS A 146 6.98 21.64 -5.01
C LYS A 146 6.45 23.09 -5.00
N LYS A 147 7.01 23.97 -4.17
CA LYS A 147 6.70 25.42 -4.19
C LYS A 147 6.77 26.00 -5.60
N SER A 148 7.82 25.64 -6.35
CA SER A 148 8.01 26.11 -7.72
C SER A 148 6.92 25.66 -8.70
N THR A 149 6.26 24.50 -8.47
CA THR A 149 5.13 24.04 -9.30
C THR A 149 3.86 24.81 -9.01
N LEU A 150 3.73 25.38 -7.82
CA LEU A 150 2.60 26.21 -7.40
C LEU A 150 2.81 27.72 -7.68
N GLY A 151 3.93 28.09 -8.34
CA GLY A 151 4.25 29.50 -8.60
C GLY A 151 4.71 30.29 -7.37
N ILE A 152 5.05 29.59 -6.28
CA ILE A 152 5.54 30.19 -5.04
C ILE A 152 7.07 30.26 -5.11
N ASP A 153 7.64 31.40 -4.72
CA ASP A 153 9.11 31.55 -4.68
C ASP A 153 9.72 30.52 -3.73
N LYS A 154 10.85 29.93 -4.11
CA LYS A 154 11.57 28.92 -3.32
C LYS A 154 11.96 29.40 -1.93
N ASN A 155 12.24 30.68 -1.79
CA ASN A 155 12.67 31.30 -0.54
C ASN A 155 11.53 31.70 0.39
N THR A 156 10.27 31.64 -0.07
CA THR A 156 9.12 31.96 0.78
C THR A 156 8.93 30.89 1.83
N ASP A 157 8.95 31.26 3.09
CA ASP A 157 8.60 30.34 4.19
C ASP A 157 7.09 30.22 4.28
N LEU A 158 6.56 29.01 4.08
CA LEU A 158 5.13 28.68 4.18
C LEU A 158 4.71 28.35 5.64
N GLY A 159 5.61 28.51 6.59
CA GLY A 159 5.41 28.06 7.96
C GLY A 159 5.36 26.53 8.10
N PHE A 160 5.26 26.05 9.32
CA PHE A 160 5.31 24.62 9.61
C PHE A 160 4.29 23.78 8.80
N PHE A 161 3.04 24.22 8.73
CA PHE A 161 1.99 23.46 8.01
C PHE A 161 2.19 23.50 6.50
N GLY A 162 2.53 24.63 5.92
CA GLY A 162 2.76 24.76 4.48
C GLY A 162 3.97 23.94 4.03
N GLU A 163 5.07 23.99 4.78
CA GLU A 163 6.25 23.18 4.48
C GLU A 163 6.00 21.69 4.63
N THR A 164 5.18 21.29 5.60
CA THR A 164 4.90 19.85 5.84
C THR A 164 3.92 19.26 4.84
N PHE A 165 2.87 19.98 4.47
CA PHE A 165 1.76 19.42 3.71
C PHE A 165 1.64 19.95 2.27
N VAL A 166 2.40 20.97 1.87
CA VAL A 166 2.31 21.53 0.52
C VAL A 166 3.61 21.38 -0.25
N ASN A 167 4.76 21.40 0.42
CA ASN A 167 6.05 21.32 -0.23
C ASN A 167 6.58 19.88 -0.26
N LYS A 168 7.08 19.42 -1.42
CA LYS A 168 7.66 18.08 -1.64
C LYS A 168 6.70 16.93 -1.29
N VAL A 169 5.45 17.04 -1.70
CA VAL A 169 4.41 16.04 -1.47
C VAL A 169 3.92 15.43 -2.79
N TYR A 170 3.31 14.25 -2.71
CA TYR A 170 2.69 13.58 -3.84
C TYR A 170 1.16 13.62 -3.70
N LEU A 171 0.45 13.85 -4.80
CA LEU A 171 -1.01 13.82 -4.80
C LEU A 171 -1.53 12.45 -4.39
N ALA A 172 -0.85 11.37 -4.81
CA ALA A 172 -1.16 9.99 -4.43
C ALA A 172 -1.32 9.80 -2.93
N THR A 173 -0.51 10.48 -2.09
CA THR A 173 -0.59 10.41 -0.63
C THR A 173 -1.96 10.88 -0.13
N TYR A 174 -2.45 12.01 -0.62
CA TYR A 174 -3.76 12.56 -0.22
C TYR A 174 -4.91 11.74 -0.75
N VAL A 175 -4.80 11.27 -1.99
CA VAL A 175 -5.81 10.38 -2.60
C VAL A 175 -5.92 9.09 -1.82
N CYS A 176 -4.82 8.48 -1.39
CA CYS A 176 -4.84 7.28 -0.54
C CYS A 176 -5.50 7.54 0.82
N ILE A 177 -5.21 8.68 1.47
CA ILE A 177 -5.87 9.04 2.74
C ILE A 177 -7.37 9.22 2.53
N LEU A 178 -7.78 9.92 1.47
CA LEU A 178 -9.19 10.11 1.15
C LEU A 178 -9.89 8.79 0.84
N LEU A 179 -9.27 7.92 0.04
CA LEU A 179 -9.78 6.58 -0.25
C LEU A 179 -9.89 5.73 1.00
N PHE A 180 -8.90 5.79 1.88
CA PHE A 180 -8.95 5.10 3.18
C PHE A 180 -10.17 5.52 3.99
N LEU A 181 -10.47 6.81 4.06
CA LEU A 181 -11.65 7.32 4.78
C LEU A 181 -12.96 6.85 4.12
N ILE A 182 -13.08 7.01 2.79
CA ILE A 182 -14.28 6.60 2.03
C ILE A 182 -14.53 5.10 2.19
N LEU A 183 -13.49 4.27 2.00
CA LEU A 183 -13.62 2.81 2.08
C LEU A 183 -13.86 2.33 3.52
N SER A 184 -13.34 3.03 4.51
CA SER A 184 -13.65 2.76 5.92
C SER A 184 -15.12 3.01 6.23
N ILE A 185 -15.70 4.10 5.71
CA ILE A 185 -17.13 4.39 5.80
C ILE A 185 -17.93 3.32 5.05
N LEU A 186 -17.51 2.96 3.83
CA LEU A 186 -18.15 1.92 3.03
C LEU A 186 -18.19 0.58 3.77
N LEU A 187 -17.10 0.18 4.42
CA LEU A 187 -17.01 -1.09 5.13
C LEU A 187 -17.85 -1.12 6.43
N TYR A 188 -17.92 0.00 7.17
CA TYR A 188 -18.53 0.00 8.50
C TYR A 188 -19.90 0.66 8.56
N LYS A 189 -20.27 1.53 7.60
CA LYS A 189 -21.50 2.32 7.65
C LYS A 189 -22.48 2.00 6.52
N THR A 190 -22.12 1.14 5.53
CA THR A 190 -23.02 0.83 4.41
C THR A 190 -23.58 -0.58 4.49
N ARG A 191 -24.68 -0.82 3.72
CA ARG A 191 -25.30 -2.15 3.56
C ARG A 191 -24.34 -3.16 2.92
N PHE A 192 -23.48 -2.70 2.00
CA PHE A 192 -22.45 -3.55 1.38
C PHE A 192 -21.46 -4.07 2.42
N GLY A 193 -20.87 -3.16 3.21
CA GLY A 193 -19.92 -3.53 4.25
C GLY A 193 -20.52 -4.41 5.35
N LEU A 194 -21.80 -4.20 5.69
CA LEU A 194 -22.51 -5.08 6.63
C LEU A 194 -22.61 -6.51 6.08
N ARG A 195 -23.03 -6.68 4.81
CA ARG A 195 -23.13 -7.99 4.15
C ARG A 195 -21.76 -8.67 4.03
N LEU A 196 -20.72 -7.90 3.67
CA LEU A 196 -19.35 -8.41 3.58
C LEU A 196 -18.88 -8.98 4.92
N ARG A 197 -19.04 -8.22 6.01
CA ARG A 197 -18.65 -8.64 7.36
C ARG A 197 -19.48 -9.82 7.86
N ALA A 198 -20.78 -9.88 7.54
CA ALA A 198 -21.62 -11.02 7.88
C ALA A 198 -21.10 -12.32 7.24
N CYS A 199 -20.61 -12.27 5.99
CA CYS A 199 -20.00 -13.42 5.31
C CYS A 199 -18.71 -13.89 5.98
N GLY A 200 -17.94 -12.99 6.61
CA GLY A 200 -16.73 -13.36 7.35
C GLY A 200 -16.98 -13.87 8.76
N GLU A 201 -18.11 -13.49 9.37
CA GLU A 201 -18.47 -13.98 10.73
C GLU A 201 -19.24 -15.30 10.69
N ASN A 202 -20.28 -15.40 9.84
CA ASN A 202 -21.07 -16.61 9.64
C ASN A 202 -21.66 -16.66 8.23
N PRO A 203 -20.96 -17.31 7.28
CA PRO A 203 -21.41 -17.36 5.89
C PRO A 203 -22.71 -18.15 5.69
N GLN A 204 -22.97 -19.16 6.51
CA GLN A 204 -24.21 -19.95 6.44
C GLN A 204 -25.43 -19.13 6.86
N ALA A 205 -25.31 -18.37 7.95
CA ALA A 205 -26.37 -17.44 8.36
C ALA A 205 -26.59 -16.32 7.32
N ALA A 206 -25.52 -15.82 6.71
CA ALA A 206 -25.62 -14.83 5.64
C ALA A 206 -26.35 -15.39 4.41
N ASP A 207 -26.05 -16.63 3.98
CA ASP A 207 -26.73 -17.30 2.89
C ASP A 207 -28.21 -17.55 3.17
N SER A 208 -28.57 -17.93 4.40
CA SER A 208 -29.96 -18.12 4.85
C SER A 208 -30.80 -16.84 4.75
N LEU A 209 -30.17 -15.67 4.83
CA LEU A 209 -30.77 -14.36 4.61
C LEU A 209 -30.77 -13.91 3.14
N GLY A 210 -30.39 -14.80 2.21
CA GLY A 210 -30.35 -14.53 0.76
C GLY A 210 -29.11 -13.73 0.30
N ILE A 211 -28.08 -13.61 1.13
CA ILE A 211 -26.83 -12.97 0.74
C ILE A 211 -25.97 -13.98 -0.04
N ASN A 212 -25.57 -13.64 -1.26
CA ASN A 212 -24.68 -14.50 -2.04
C ASN A 212 -23.24 -14.40 -1.49
N VAL A 213 -22.82 -15.39 -0.71
CA VAL A 213 -21.51 -15.45 -0.04
C VAL A 213 -20.37 -15.46 -1.06
N TYR A 214 -20.49 -16.21 -2.17
CA TYR A 214 -19.46 -16.25 -3.21
C TYR A 214 -19.19 -14.86 -3.80
N LYS A 215 -20.25 -14.12 -4.18
CA LYS A 215 -20.13 -12.76 -4.71
C LYS A 215 -19.49 -11.81 -3.70
N MET A 216 -19.84 -11.93 -2.41
CA MET A 216 -19.26 -11.08 -1.36
C MET A 216 -17.77 -11.40 -1.13
N ARG A 217 -17.37 -12.66 -1.13
CA ARG A 217 -15.98 -13.09 -1.03
C ARG A 217 -15.15 -12.59 -2.21
N TYR A 218 -15.65 -12.77 -3.45
CA TYR A 218 -15.01 -12.20 -4.64
C TYR A 218 -14.88 -10.69 -4.57
N ALA A 219 -15.92 -9.97 -4.18
CA ALA A 219 -15.86 -8.51 -4.03
C ALA A 219 -14.82 -8.07 -3.00
N GLY A 220 -14.77 -8.73 -1.83
CA GLY A 220 -13.79 -8.44 -0.79
C GLY A 220 -12.35 -8.62 -1.25
N THR A 221 -12.04 -9.75 -1.88
CA THR A 221 -10.70 -10.06 -2.39
C THR A 221 -10.30 -9.19 -3.58
N THR A 222 -11.24 -8.86 -4.48
CA THR A 222 -10.98 -7.98 -5.64
C THR A 222 -10.69 -6.55 -5.18
N ILE A 223 -11.46 -6.01 -4.22
CA ILE A 223 -11.19 -4.70 -3.62
C ILE A 223 -9.84 -4.73 -2.90
N SER A 224 -9.54 -5.80 -2.17
CA SER A 224 -8.24 -6.00 -1.51
C SER A 224 -7.11 -5.95 -2.54
N GLY A 225 -7.22 -6.68 -3.64
CA GLY A 225 -6.21 -6.66 -4.70
C GLY A 225 -6.04 -5.30 -5.35
N ALA A 226 -7.15 -4.57 -5.60
CA ALA A 226 -7.10 -3.22 -6.13
C ALA A 226 -6.32 -2.26 -5.21
N LEU A 227 -6.60 -2.29 -3.91
CA LEU A 227 -5.94 -1.44 -2.94
C LEU A 227 -4.46 -1.81 -2.74
N ALA A 228 -4.15 -3.12 -2.74
CA ALA A 228 -2.77 -3.59 -2.63
C ALA A 228 -1.95 -3.22 -3.87
N GLY A 229 -2.51 -3.37 -5.08
CA GLY A 229 -1.85 -2.95 -6.32
C GLY A 229 -1.61 -1.44 -6.38
N MET A 230 -2.61 -0.64 -6.00
CA MET A 230 -2.48 0.82 -5.87
C MET A 230 -1.40 1.19 -4.84
N GLY A 231 -1.45 0.58 -3.65
CA GLY A 231 -0.46 0.78 -2.59
C GLY A 231 0.96 0.42 -3.03
N GLY A 232 1.10 -0.61 -3.87
CA GLY A 232 2.36 -0.99 -4.50
C GLY A 232 2.91 0.09 -5.43
N PHE A 233 2.07 0.68 -6.28
CA PHE A 233 2.50 1.81 -7.12
C PHE A 233 2.87 3.04 -6.28
N VAL A 234 2.06 3.38 -5.27
CA VAL A 234 2.37 4.52 -4.38
C VAL A 234 3.69 4.29 -3.64
N TYR A 235 3.96 3.06 -3.19
CA TYR A 235 5.27 2.69 -2.63
C TYR A 235 6.40 2.90 -3.65
N ALA A 236 6.25 2.43 -4.89
CA ALA A 236 7.26 2.59 -5.93
C ALA A 236 7.53 4.08 -6.24
N LEU A 237 6.48 4.88 -6.29
CA LEU A 237 6.55 6.31 -6.56
C LEU A 237 7.26 7.08 -5.43
N THR A 238 6.92 6.79 -4.17
CA THR A 238 7.32 7.61 -3.02
C THR A 238 8.56 7.09 -2.31
N THR A 239 8.69 5.77 -2.18
CA THR A 239 9.70 5.12 -1.33
C THR A 239 10.82 4.47 -2.14
N ALA A 240 10.50 3.86 -3.28
CA ALA A 240 11.46 3.12 -4.11
C ALA A 240 12.07 3.96 -5.25
N ASN A 241 12.15 5.27 -5.10
CA ASN A 241 12.74 6.19 -6.08
C ASN A 241 12.20 6.02 -7.51
N CYS A 242 10.89 5.88 -7.66
CA CYS A 242 10.20 5.70 -8.93
C CYS A 242 10.68 4.49 -9.73
N ALA A 243 11.04 3.42 -9.04
CA ALA A 243 11.57 2.19 -9.62
C ALA A 243 10.81 0.95 -9.12
N SER A 244 10.89 -0.14 -9.90
CA SER A 244 10.43 -1.47 -9.52
C SER A 244 11.52 -2.49 -9.85
N ASN A 245 11.85 -3.32 -8.88
CA ASN A 245 12.88 -4.37 -8.96
C ASN A 245 12.35 -5.74 -8.52
N GLY A 246 11.02 -5.90 -8.48
CA GLY A 246 10.39 -7.14 -7.99
C GLY A 246 10.35 -7.27 -6.47
N ASP A 247 10.60 -6.19 -5.73
CA ASP A 247 10.55 -6.16 -4.27
C ASP A 247 9.83 -4.89 -3.78
N VAL A 248 9.08 -5.00 -2.70
CA VAL A 248 8.46 -3.88 -1.98
C VAL A 248 8.90 -3.83 -0.52
N ALA A 249 10.08 -4.36 -0.23
CA ALA A 249 10.76 -4.31 1.07
C ALA A 249 9.90 -4.77 2.25
N GLY A 250 9.07 -5.80 2.04
CA GLY A 250 8.21 -6.39 3.07
C GLY A 250 7.02 -5.52 3.49
N PHE A 251 6.64 -4.51 2.72
CA PHE A 251 5.53 -3.61 3.07
C PHE A 251 4.18 -4.34 3.13
N GLY A 252 3.93 -5.34 2.28
CA GLY A 252 2.70 -6.12 2.33
C GLY A 252 2.61 -6.97 3.60
N PHE A 253 3.70 -7.62 4.01
CA PHE A 253 3.76 -8.35 5.28
C PHE A 253 3.63 -7.42 6.49
N LEU A 254 4.27 -6.25 6.43
CA LEU A 254 4.14 -5.25 7.48
C LEU A 254 2.70 -4.69 7.55
N ALA A 255 2.03 -4.55 6.41
CA ALA A 255 0.63 -4.14 6.37
C ALA A 255 -0.31 -5.17 7.00
N LEU A 256 -0.04 -6.49 6.84
CA LEU A 256 -0.74 -7.54 7.60
C LEU A 256 -0.55 -7.36 9.10
N ALA A 257 0.68 -7.11 9.55
CA ALA A 257 0.95 -6.84 10.96
C ALA A 257 0.19 -5.61 11.46
N VAL A 258 0.18 -4.51 10.70
CA VAL A 258 -0.58 -3.29 10.99
C VAL A 258 -2.08 -3.58 11.08
N MET A 259 -2.63 -4.41 10.21
CA MET A 259 -4.03 -4.81 10.21
C MET A 259 -4.40 -5.59 11.49
N ILE A 260 -3.59 -6.61 11.83
CA ILE A 260 -3.78 -7.43 13.04
C ILE A 260 -3.66 -6.55 14.29
N PHE A 261 -2.64 -5.69 14.33
CA PHE A 261 -2.44 -4.72 15.41
C PHE A 261 -3.60 -3.75 15.55
N GLY A 262 -4.11 -3.26 14.42
CA GLY A 262 -5.30 -2.42 14.37
C GLY A 262 -6.60 -3.15 14.70
N ASN A 263 -6.55 -4.48 14.93
CA ASN A 263 -7.70 -5.33 15.27
C ASN A 263 -8.84 -5.17 14.24
N TRP A 264 -8.49 -5.12 12.95
CA TRP A 264 -9.40 -4.93 11.82
C TRP A 264 -10.26 -3.66 11.90
N LYS A 265 -9.91 -2.69 12.75
CA LYS A 265 -10.61 -1.41 12.90
C LYS A 265 -9.86 -0.30 12.18
N PRO A 266 -10.50 0.47 11.26
CA PRO A 266 -9.81 1.48 10.46
C PRO A 266 -9.08 2.54 11.28
N VAL A 267 -9.69 3.05 12.34
CA VAL A 267 -9.05 4.07 13.21
C VAL A 267 -7.76 3.55 13.82
N ASN A 268 -7.79 2.32 14.35
CA ASN A 268 -6.60 1.72 14.93
C ASN A 268 -5.54 1.43 13.86
N ILE A 269 -5.96 1.00 12.65
CA ILE A 269 -5.07 0.79 11.51
C ILE A 269 -4.37 2.09 11.13
N ALA A 270 -5.09 3.21 11.09
CA ALA A 270 -4.49 4.51 10.81
C ALA A 270 -3.41 4.88 11.84
N VAL A 271 -3.70 4.70 13.13
CA VAL A 271 -2.72 4.97 14.20
C VAL A 271 -1.53 4.02 14.11
N SER A 272 -1.79 2.73 13.91
CA SER A 272 -0.75 1.70 13.78
C SER A 272 0.14 1.96 12.56
N SER A 273 -0.46 2.32 11.41
CA SER A 273 0.32 2.62 10.20
C SER A 273 1.20 3.85 10.37
N LEU A 274 0.76 4.88 11.11
CA LEU A 274 1.61 6.02 11.45
C LEU A 274 2.76 5.61 12.35
N LEU A 275 2.52 4.77 13.35
CA LEU A 275 3.56 4.26 14.24
C LEU A 275 4.61 3.43 13.47
N PHE A 276 4.16 2.47 12.65
CA PHE A 276 5.07 1.65 11.83
C PHE A 276 5.76 2.46 10.73
N GLY A 277 5.07 3.46 10.16
CA GLY A 277 5.65 4.41 9.22
C GLY A 277 6.77 5.23 9.85
N LEU A 278 6.59 5.67 11.10
CA LEU A 278 7.62 6.34 11.87
C LEU A 278 8.86 5.44 12.09
N PHE A 279 8.68 4.18 12.47
CA PHE A 279 9.79 3.24 12.62
C PHE A 279 10.50 2.95 11.29
N LYS A 280 9.77 2.82 10.18
CA LYS A 280 10.37 2.71 8.84
C LYS A 280 11.12 3.98 8.45
N CYS A 281 10.60 5.16 8.76
CA CYS A 281 11.28 6.44 8.56
C CYS A 281 12.60 6.51 9.34
N ILE A 282 12.58 6.17 10.62
CA ILE A 282 13.78 6.12 11.46
C ILE A 282 14.78 5.13 10.88
N ALA A 283 14.33 3.91 10.51
CA ALA A 283 15.18 2.88 9.95
C ALA A 283 15.86 3.29 8.64
N ALA A 284 15.15 4.06 7.80
CA ALA A 284 15.67 4.52 6.49
C ALA A 284 16.53 5.78 6.58
N SER A 285 16.25 6.67 7.54
CA SER A 285 16.80 8.04 7.56
C SER A 285 17.48 8.42 8.88
N TYR A 286 17.80 7.46 9.76
CA TYR A 286 18.41 7.74 11.09
C TYR A 286 19.64 8.64 11.01
N ALA A 287 20.43 8.54 9.93
CA ALA A 287 21.63 9.34 9.71
C ALA A 287 21.35 10.74 9.10
N SER A 288 20.07 11.07 8.82
CA SER A 288 19.67 12.33 8.19
C SER A 288 18.61 13.08 8.99
N ILE A 289 18.18 12.53 10.14
CA ILE A 289 17.16 13.13 10.99
C ILE A 289 17.84 14.11 11.95
N ASP A 290 17.67 15.38 11.66
CA ASP A 290 18.00 16.49 12.56
C ASP A 290 16.73 16.89 13.32
N ILE A 291 16.68 16.61 14.62
CA ILE A 291 15.51 16.86 15.46
C ILE A 291 15.47 18.34 15.88
N ASN A 292 16.62 18.91 16.17
CA ASN A 292 16.74 20.26 16.78
C ASN A 292 16.99 21.35 15.72
N GLY A 293 17.45 21.00 14.53
CA GLY A 293 17.83 21.96 13.47
C GLY A 293 19.23 22.54 13.68
N ASP A 294 20.06 21.90 14.50
CA ASP A 294 21.42 22.30 14.84
C ASP A 294 22.51 21.66 14.00
N GLY A 295 22.09 20.79 13.03
CA GLY A 295 23.00 20.03 12.18
C GLY A 295 23.58 18.78 12.86
N VAL A 296 23.17 18.47 14.10
CA VAL A 296 23.59 17.28 14.83
C VAL A 296 22.61 16.13 14.58
N TYR A 297 23.10 15.02 14.08
CA TYR A 297 22.29 13.81 13.82
C TYR A 297 22.33 12.88 15.04
N MET A 298 21.57 13.22 16.06
CA MET A 298 21.57 12.54 17.36
C MET A 298 21.45 11.02 17.25
N LEU A 299 20.61 10.49 16.35
CA LEU A 299 20.45 9.03 16.17
C LEU A 299 21.68 8.36 15.57
N ALA A 300 22.50 9.08 14.79
CA ALA A 300 23.74 8.56 14.24
C ALA A 300 24.86 8.55 15.30
N GLU A 301 24.84 9.52 16.24
CA GLU A 301 25.86 9.65 17.28
C GLU A 301 25.72 8.62 18.41
N ILE A 302 24.55 8.04 18.61
CA ILE A 302 24.31 6.98 19.63
C ILE A 302 25.17 5.73 19.36
N GLY A 303 25.78 5.59 18.19
CA GLY A 303 26.65 4.47 17.86
C GLY A 303 25.95 3.14 17.63
N ILE A 304 24.62 3.14 17.47
CA ILE A 304 23.84 1.96 17.13
C ILE A 304 24.07 1.61 15.65
N SER A 305 24.32 0.33 15.35
CA SER A 305 24.55 -0.11 13.99
C SER A 305 23.33 0.10 13.09
N ALA A 306 23.54 0.46 11.81
CA ALA A 306 22.47 0.60 10.81
C ALA A 306 21.54 -0.62 10.72
N HIS A 307 22.07 -1.80 10.96
CA HIS A 307 21.30 -3.05 10.93
C HIS A 307 20.24 -3.10 12.05
N LEU A 308 20.56 -2.62 13.24
CA LEU A 308 19.60 -2.55 14.36
C LEU A 308 18.46 -1.57 14.07
N TYR A 309 18.75 -0.41 13.48
CA TYR A 309 17.71 0.52 13.04
C TYR A 309 16.78 -0.12 11.99
N ARG A 310 17.30 -0.86 11.03
CA ARG A 310 16.50 -1.58 10.02
C ARG A 310 15.65 -2.70 10.62
N MET A 311 16.06 -3.31 11.70
CA MET A 311 15.30 -4.34 12.42
C MET A 311 14.18 -3.75 13.30
N LEU A 312 14.22 -2.46 13.62
CA LEU A 312 13.32 -1.81 14.55
C LEU A 312 11.83 -2.04 14.26
N PRO A 313 11.32 -1.88 13.01
CA PRO A 313 9.91 -2.15 12.70
C PRO A 313 9.51 -3.59 13.02
N TYR A 314 10.38 -4.56 12.76
CA TYR A 314 10.10 -5.99 12.99
C TYR A 314 10.16 -6.35 14.47
N ILE A 315 11.11 -5.80 15.21
CA ILE A 315 11.20 -5.97 16.68
C ILE A 315 9.94 -5.42 17.34
N VAL A 316 9.52 -4.23 16.96
CA VAL A 316 8.27 -3.61 17.46
C VAL A 316 7.07 -4.48 17.11
N THR A 317 6.99 -5.01 15.88
CA THR A 317 5.91 -5.94 15.48
C THR A 317 5.83 -7.14 16.43
N LEU A 318 6.96 -7.80 16.71
CA LEU A 318 6.99 -8.96 17.61
C LEU A 318 6.56 -8.60 19.03
N LEU A 319 7.08 -7.49 19.58
CA LEU A 319 6.72 -7.04 20.93
C LEU A 319 5.22 -6.75 21.01
N VAL A 320 4.69 -6.02 20.05
CA VAL A 320 3.28 -5.65 20.06
C VAL A 320 2.40 -6.87 19.90
N LEU A 321 2.70 -7.80 18.98
CA LEU A 321 1.95 -9.05 18.82
C LEU A 321 1.95 -9.89 20.12
N ALA A 322 3.07 -9.93 20.84
CA ALA A 322 3.16 -10.64 22.12
C ALA A 322 2.15 -10.08 23.16
N PHE A 323 1.95 -8.76 23.18
CA PHE A 323 1.02 -8.13 24.15
C PHE A 323 -0.44 -8.09 23.65
N THR A 324 -0.68 -8.01 22.34
CA THR A 324 -2.03 -7.80 21.79
C THR A 324 -2.71 -9.08 21.30
N SER A 325 -2.01 -10.20 21.17
CA SER A 325 -2.55 -11.45 20.61
C SER A 325 -3.80 -11.96 21.34
N LYS A 326 -3.89 -11.77 22.65
CA LYS A 326 -5.06 -12.18 23.47
C LYS A 326 -6.34 -11.38 23.17
N SER A 327 -6.24 -10.19 22.59
CA SER A 327 -7.38 -9.31 22.28
C SER A 327 -7.77 -9.28 20.80
N SER A 328 -7.10 -10.07 19.97
CA SER A 328 -7.36 -10.16 18.54
C SER A 328 -8.75 -10.71 18.25
N ARG A 329 -9.48 -10.02 17.35
CA ARG A 329 -10.85 -10.36 16.93
C ARG A 329 -10.90 -10.56 15.42
N ALA A 330 -10.17 -11.58 14.94
CA ALA A 330 -10.30 -12.03 13.56
C ALA A 330 -11.73 -12.51 13.26
N PRO A 331 -12.22 -12.40 12.02
CA PRO A 331 -13.52 -12.96 11.63
C PRO A 331 -13.57 -14.46 11.86
N LYS A 332 -14.69 -14.99 12.39
CA LYS A 332 -14.81 -16.40 12.80
C LYS A 332 -14.72 -17.40 11.66
N ALA A 333 -15.19 -17.04 10.46
CA ALA A 333 -15.17 -17.90 9.28
C ALA A 333 -14.00 -17.58 8.34
N GLU A 334 -12.98 -16.84 8.84
CA GLU A 334 -11.76 -16.55 8.10
C GLU A 334 -10.97 -17.83 7.84
N GLY A 335 -10.51 -18.00 6.59
CA GLY A 335 -9.77 -19.19 6.19
C GLY A 335 -10.61 -20.44 5.96
N ILE A 336 -11.88 -20.43 6.33
CA ILE A 336 -12.76 -21.59 6.20
C ILE A 336 -13.44 -21.57 4.81
N PRO A 337 -13.23 -22.61 3.99
CA PRO A 337 -13.95 -22.74 2.71
C PRO A 337 -15.46 -22.77 2.97
N TYR A 338 -16.21 -22.01 2.15
CA TYR A 338 -17.66 -22.01 2.24
C TYR A 338 -18.25 -23.07 1.31
N ASP A 339 -19.10 -23.93 1.86
CA ASP A 339 -19.88 -24.92 1.11
C ASP A 339 -21.37 -24.70 1.35
N LYS A 340 -22.10 -24.43 0.26
CA LYS A 340 -23.56 -24.23 0.31
C LYS A 340 -24.33 -25.53 0.66
N GLY A 341 -23.72 -26.70 0.41
CA GLY A 341 -24.31 -28.00 0.70
C GLY A 341 -24.20 -28.47 2.15
N GLN A 342 -23.29 -27.89 2.93
CA GLN A 342 -23.13 -28.21 4.36
C GLN A 342 -24.06 -27.31 5.19
N ARG A 343 -25.28 -27.77 5.38
CA ARG A 343 -26.26 -27.18 6.33
C ARG A 343 -26.37 -28.01 7.57
#